data_ee776eb49a50c0b1bb1052405eff68ef
#
_entry.id   ee776eb49a50c0b1bb1052405eff68ef
#
_cell.length_a   1.000
_cell.length_b   1.000
_cell.length_c   1.000
_cell.angle_alpha   90.00
_cell.angle_beta   90.00
_cell.angle_gamma   90.00
#
_symmetry.space_group_name_H-M   'P 1'
#
loop_
_entity.id
_entity.type
_entity.pdbx_description
1 polymer ?
#
loop_
_entity_poly.entity_id
_entity_poly.type
_entity_poly.pdbx_seq_one_letter_code
_entity_poly.pdbx_strand_id
1 'polypeptide(L)'
;MQGVGSFSSPRVTDLNGDGIGDIILGSGRQEFQACDSAIIALNGLNGEMLWNVSAQDQIFGSASLKDINNDGIKDVIINGRSAELQAIDGRNGTVIWKFDKKTRYQNKARKWFNFYNPQFIPDQNDDGHEDILITNGGDVMVEAFDPNRPAGNLMIIDAQSGKIISLAPMPDGKETYMSVSACKNFDSDEYAIILGTGGETIGGSLFLTYVSDVLKGDISNAIPLATSQTNGFTAPPVWVDVTEDSIPDIVANAGDGRLLAFNGKGHEPIWAVTMKDTEAYSSISVGHFTEDNIPDFFVSYAQGSWPNLEWAKQFMVNGKNGKIEFTDSLGYLQLTTPVAADLNSDYRDEAILNMNFQQIDSIYRKSFYNILVAFDFKTNKLIPLTESLPGHNITTTPWIGDIDGDNLLDIIYCHSTSEFQTYTFDGFQVNLLKTDIPIRKPIKWGAYMGSNYDGVY
;
A
#
# COMPACT_ATOMS: atom_id res chain seq x y z
N MET A 1 4.45 21.53 -1.33
CA MET A 1 3.65 21.97 -0.17
C MET A 1 4.57 22.15 1.03
N GLN A 2 4.36 23.20 1.85
CA GLN A 2 5.22 23.48 3.02
C GLN A 2 4.55 23.02 4.32
N GLY A 3 5.36 22.57 5.27
CA GLY A 3 4.94 22.19 6.62
C GLY A 3 4.13 20.92 6.74
N VAL A 4 4.02 20.12 5.69
CA VAL A 4 3.37 18.80 5.67
C VAL A 4 4.19 17.84 4.82
N GLY A 5 3.99 16.56 5.00
CA GLY A 5 4.57 15.50 4.18
C GLY A 5 3.61 14.35 4.00
N SER A 6 4.02 13.32 3.29
CA SER A 6 3.16 12.18 2.99
C SER A 6 3.88 10.84 3.14
N PHE A 7 3.16 9.87 3.71
CA PHE A 7 3.43 8.45 3.58
C PHE A 7 2.42 7.75 2.66
N SER A 8 1.36 8.48 2.26
CA SER A 8 0.31 8.03 1.36
C SER A 8 0.80 7.96 -0.08
N SER A 9 0.43 6.93 -0.81
CA SER A 9 0.69 6.83 -2.25
C SER A 9 -0.42 7.55 -3.04
N PRO A 10 -0.08 8.25 -4.14
CA PRO A 10 -1.06 8.98 -4.94
C PRO A 10 -2.10 8.04 -5.54
N ARG A 11 -3.33 8.54 -5.60
CA ARG A 11 -4.46 7.97 -6.35
C ARG A 11 -4.91 8.97 -7.39
N VAL A 12 -5.36 8.48 -8.53
CA VAL A 12 -5.73 9.33 -9.66
C VAL A 12 -7.14 9.03 -10.12
N THR A 13 -7.96 10.08 -10.23
CA THR A 13 -9.29 10.03 -10.84
C THR A 13 -9.73 11.45 -11.18
N ASP A 14 -10.53 11.65 -12.21
CA ASP A 14 -11.13 12.95 -12.56
C ASP A 14 -12.18 13.33 -11.51
N LEU A 15 -11.90 14.37 -10.71
CA LEU A 15 -12.78 14.88 -9.65
C LEU A 15 -13.59 16.11 -10.08
N ASN A 16 -13.11 16.83 -11.10
CA ASN A 16 -13.68 18.10 -11.53
C ASN A 16 -14.43 18.01 -12.85
N GLY A 17 -14.36 16.85 -13.56
CA GLY A 17 -15.07 16.60 -14.80
C GLY A 17 -14.41 17.19 -16.04
N ASP A 18 -13.10 17.52 -16.01
CA ASP A 18 -12.36 18.09 -17.13
C ASP A 18 -11.72 17.04 -18.05
N GLY A 19 -11.82 15.76 -17.70
CA GLY A 19 -11.29 14.63 -18.46
C GLY A 19 -9.82 14.32 -18.14
N ILE A 20 -9.21 15.05 -17.21
CA ILE A 20 -7.84 14.82 -16.73
C ILE A 20 -7.91 14.25 -15.31
N GLY A 21 -7.11 13.24 -15.02
CA GLY A 21 -7.08 12.65 -13.68
C GLY A 21 -6.49 13.61 -12.65
N ASP A 22 -7.21 13.83 -11.53
CA ASP A 22 -6.75 14.61 -10.39
C ASP A 22 -6.06 13.71 -9.36
N ILE A 23 -5.17 14.30 -8.55
CA ILE A 23 -4.27 13.57 -7.66
C ILE A 23 -4.75 13.69 -6.21
N ILE A 24 -5.01 12.56 -5.54
CA ILE A 24 -5.43 12.49 -4.14
C ILE A 24 -4.31 11.90 -3.29
N LEU A 25 -4.03 12.53 -2.14
CA LEU A 25 -3.01 12.13 -1.18
C LEU A 25 -3.46 12.34 0.27
N GLY A 26 -3.08 11.41 1.15
CA GLY A 26 -3.02 11.67 2.58
C GLY A 26 -1.74 12.40 2.95
N SER A 27 -1.76 13.20 4.02
CA SER A 27 -0.61 13.96 4.50
C SER A 27 -0.64 14.20 6.02
N GLY A 28 0.36 14.90 6.53
CA GLY A 28 0.48 15.31 7.92
C GLY A 28 1.86 15.84 8.22
N ARG A 29 2.10 16.34 9.45
CA ARG A 29 3.42 16.80 9.86
C ARG A 29 4.17 15.76 10.67
N GLN A 30 3.59 15.37 11.77
CA GLN A 30 4.13 14.40 12.72
C GLN A 30 2.99 13.53 13.25
N GLU A 31 3.34 12.39 13.83
CA GLU A 31 2.41 11.57 14.59
C GLU A 31 1.79 12.35 15.75
N PHE A 32 0.52 12.09 16.04
CA PHE A 32 -0.27 12.72 17.12
C PHE A 32 -0.45 14.22 16.96
N GLN A 33 -0.32 14.72 15.75
CA GLN A 33 -0.53 16.15 15.46
C GLN A 33 -1.63 16.34 14.44
N ALA A 34 -2.63 17.15 14.80
CA ALA A 34 -3.69 17.58 13.88
C ALA A 34 -3.12 18.38 12.71
N CYS A 35 -3.74 18.20 11.55
CA CYS A 35 -3.33 18.87 10.32
C CYS A 35 -4.57 19.35 9.55
N ASP A 36 -4.59 20.62 9.15
CA ASP A 36 -5.70 21.21 8.39
C ASP A 36 -5.74 20.73 6.93
N SER A 37 -4.58 20.36 6.39
CA SER A 37 -4.43 19.78 5.04
C SER A 37 -3.96 18.34 5.13
N ALA A 38 -4.67 17.52 5.91
CA ALA A 38 -4.32 16.11 6.11
C ALA A 38 -4.74 15.22 4.93
N ILE A 39 -5.72 15.65 4.14
CA ILE A 39 -6.13 15.00 2.91
C ILE A 39 -6.22 16.09 1.85
N ILE A 40 -5.62 15.86 0.69
CA ILE A 40 -5.52 16.86 -0.38
C ILE A 40 -5.92 16.27 -1.71
N ALA A 41 -6.55 17.09 -2.55
CA ALA A 41 -6.73 16.84 -3.96
C ALA A 41 -6.11 17.96 -4.77
N LEU A 42 -5.33 17.59 -5.78
CA LEU A 42 -4.65 18.50 -6.69
C LEU A 42 -5.17 18.28 -8.11
N ASN A 43 -5.44 19.38 -8.81
CA ASN A 43 -5.79 19.34 -10.21
C ASN A 43 -4.65 18.77 -11.04
N GLY A 44 -4.92 17.70 -11.81
CA GLY A 44 -3.91 17.01 -12.60
C GLY A 44 -3.36 17.83 -13.77
N LEU A 45 -4.14 18.82 -14.27
CA LEU A 45 -3.75 19.69 -15.36
C LEU A 45 -2.64 20.68 -14.96
N ASN A 46 -2.74 21.27 -13.74
CA ASN A 46 -1.91 22.41 -13.37
C ASN A 46 -1.30 22.30 -11.95
N GLY A 47 -1.63 21.26 -11.16
CA GLY A 47 -1.16 21.05 -9.79
C GLY A 47 -1.77 21.98 -8.74
N GLU A 48 -2.79 22.78 -9.08
CA GLU A 48 -3.50 23.63 -8.12
C GLU A 48 -4.34 22.78 -7.16
N MET A 49 -4.48 23.25 -5.93
CA MET A 49 -5.30 22.54 -4.94
C MET A 49 -6.78 22.69 -5.29
N LEU A 50 -7.47 21.57 -5.53
CA LEU A 50 -8.92 21.54 -5.69
C LEU A 50 -9.61 21.69 -4.34
N TRP A 51 -9.21 20.90 -3.38
CA TRP A 51 -9.71 20.96 -2.01
C TRP A 51 -8.73 20.30 -1.02
N ASN A 52 -8.93 20.58 0.27
CA ASN A 52 -8.24 19.90 1.36
C ASN A 52 -9.18 19.65 2.53
N VAL A 53 -8.88 18.60 3.32
CA VAL A 53 -9.67 18.21 4.49
C VAL A 53 -8.76 17.98 5.68
N SER A 54 -9.22 18.40 6.86
CA SER A 54 -8.48 18.26 8.12
C SER A 54 -8.65 16.88 8.74
N ALA A 55 -7.62 16.45 9.49
CA ALA A 55 -7.67 15.29 10.38
C ALA A 55 -7.02 15.61 11.73
N GLN A 56 -7.34 14.79 12.74
CA GLN A 56 -6.77 14.95 14.09
C GLN A 56 -5.39 14.32 14.23
N ASP A 57 -4.97 13.53 13.24
CA ASP A 57 -3.66 12.89 13.18
C ASP A 57 -3.25 12.68 11.70
N GLN A 58 -2.06 12.17 11.50
CA GLN A 58 -1.47 11.93 10.19
C GLN A 58 -2.28 10.91 9.38
N ILE A 59 -2.58 11.25 8.14
CA ILE A 59 -3.21 10.36 7.14
C ILE A 59 -2.10 9.72 6.32
N PHE A 60 -1.80 8.47 6.61
CA PHE A 60 -0.77 7.70 5.90
C PHE A 60 -1.35 6.74 4.85
N GLY A 61 -2.64 6.42 4.96
CA GLY A 61 -3.31 5.53 4.02
C GLY A 61 -3.45 6.13 2.63
N SER A 62 -3.46 5.28 1.63
CA SER A 62 -3.79 5.66 0.25
C SER A 62 -5.29 5.50 0.03
N ALA A 63 -5.91 6.43 -0.66
CA ALA A 63 -7.36 6.46 -0.81
C ALA A 63 -7.91 5.26 -1.57
N SER A 64 -9.08 4.77 -1.18
CA SER A 64 -9.94 3.95 -2.02
C SER A 64 -11.02 4.83 -2.64
N LEU A 65 -11.32 4.61 -3.92
CA LEU A 65 -12.11 5.52 -4.75
C LEU A 65 -13.39 4.85 -5.25
N LYS A 66 -14.55 5.38 -4.86
CA LYS A 66 -15.87 4.90 -5.28
C LYS A 66 -16.88 6.03 -5.21
N ASP A 67 -17.76 6.13 -6.18
CA ASP A 67 -18.93 7.00 -6.10
C ASP A 67 -19.94 6.38 -5.11
N ILE A 68 -19.93 6.87 -3.86
CA ILE A 68 -20.83 6.39 -2.81
C ILE A 68 -22.06 7.30 -2.62
N ASN A 69 -22.02 8.51 -3.15
CA ASN A 69 -23.12 9.47 -3.07
C ASN A 69 -23.98 9.50 -4.35
N ASN A 70 -23.60 8.73 -5.40
CA ASN A 70 -24.26 8.62 -6.70
C ASN A 70 -24.35 9.94 -7.50
N ASP A 71 -23.32 10.78 -7.41
CA ASP A 71 -23.24 12.04 -8.17
C ASP A 71 -22.43 11.93 -9.48
N GLY A 72 -21.88 10.76 -9.78
CA GLY A 72 -21.11 10.44 -10.97
C GLY A 72 -19.61 10.74 -10.85
N ILE A 73 -19.15 11.28 -9.72
CA ILE A 73 -17.73 11.49 -9.39
C ILE A 73 -17.33 10.51 -8.28
N LYS A 74 -16.13 9.95 -8.35
CA LYS A 74 -15.65 9.05 -7.30
C LYS A 74 -15.38 9.82 -6.01
N ASP A 75 -15.92 9.33 -4.91
CA ASP A 75 -15.62 9.79 -3.56
C ASP A 75 -14.35 9.15 -3.02
N VAL A 76 -13.81 9.73 -1.97
CA VAL A 76 -12.52 9.40 -1.38
C VAL A 76 -12.73 8.79 0.00
N ILE A 77 -12.41 7.50 0.16
CA ILE A 77 -12.35 6.87 1.48
C ILE A 77 -10.89 6.71 1.86
N ILE A 78 -10.49 7.35 2.96
CA ILE A 78 -9.08 7.43 3.34
C ILE A 78 -8.91 7.29 4.86
N ASN A 79 -7.79 6.71 5.26
CA ASN A 79 -7.51 6.26 6.61
C ASN A 79 -6.17 6.78 7.13
N GLY A 80 -6.00 6.71 8.44
CA GLY A 80 -4.77 7.16 9.08
C GLY A 80 -4.60 6.68 10.52
N ARG A 81 -3.73 7.41 11.22
CA ARG A 81 -3.41 7.16 12.63
C ARG A 81 -4.57 7.51 13.55
N SER A 82 -4.51 7.03 14.78
CA SER A 82 -5.46 7.37 15.84
C SER A 82 -6.93 7.22 15.44
N ALA A 83 -7.24 6.15 14.71
CA ALA A 83 -8.57 5.83 14.19
C ALA A 83 -9.18 6.91 13.26
N GLU A 84 -8.35 7.60 12.50
CA GLU A 84 -8.83 8.43 11.40
C GLU A 84 -9.31 7.53 10.25
N LEU A 85 -10.56 7.67 9.88
CA LEU A 85 -11.19 7.09 8.69
C LEU A 85 -12.31 8.03 8.26
N GLN A 86 -12.27 8.49 7.02
CA GLN A 86 -13.18 9.49 6.50
C GLN A 86 -13.62 9.13 5.09
N ALA A 87 -14.90 9.39 4.78
CA ALA A 87 -15.39 9.45 3.41
C ALA A 87 -15.63 10.92 3.04
N ILE A 88 -15.18 11.31 1.87
CA ILE A 88 -15.15 12.69 1.39
C ILE A 88 -15.72 12.70 -0.02
N ASP A 89 -16.67 13.61 -0.27
CA ASP A 89 -17.17 13.90 -1.60
C ASP A 89 -16.01 14.36 -2.50
N GLY A 90 -15.71 13.57 -3.52
CA GLY A 90 -14.57 13.81 -4.40
C GLY A 90 -14.64 15.11 -5.16
N ARG A 91 -15.86 15.56 -5.54
CA ARG A 91 -16.10 16.78 -6.31
C ARG A 91 -15.66 18.05 -5.57
N ASN A 92 -15.86 18.11 -4.25
CA ASN A 92 -15.76 19.39 -3.52
C ASN A 92 -15.04 19.30 -2.15
N GLY A 93 -14.61 18.11 -1.72
CA GLY A 93 -13.93 17.90 -0.44
C GLY A 93 -14.85 17.95 0.78
N THR A 94 -16.19 17.93 0.59
CA THR A 94 -17.12 17.87 1.72
C THR A 94 -17.06 16.51 2.38
N VAL A 95 -16.91 16.49 3.71
CA VAL A 95 -16.91 15.21 4.46
C VAL A 95 -18.31 14.61 4.46
N ILE A 96 -18.45 13.42 3.88
CA ILE A 96 -19.70 12.64 3.89
C ILE A 96 -19.87 12.03 5.29
N TRP A 97 -18.86 11.34 5.78
CA TRP A 97 -18.82 10.83 7.15
C TRP A 97 -17.39 10.71 7.68
N LYS A 98 -17.28 10.69 9.03
CA LYS A 98 -16.06 10.34 9.76
C LYS A 98 -16.37 9.20 10.72
N PHE A 99 -15.44 8.27 10.86
CA PHE A 99 -15.55 7.22 11.88
C PHE A 99 -15.64 7.85 13.28
N ASP A 100 -16.70 7.51 14.01
CA ASP A 100 -16.86 8.02 15.37
C ASP A 100 -16.01 7.19 16.34
N LYS A 101 -14.92 7.75 16.82
CA LYS A 101 -14.02 7.13 17.82
C LYS A 101 -14.70 6.75 19.13
N LYS A 102 -15.91 7.26 19.40
CA LYS A 102 -16.74 6.90 20.54
C LYS A 102 -17.66 5.71 20.26
N THR A 103 -17.66 5.21 19.04
CA THR A 103 -18.49 4.08 18.62
C THR A 103 -18.29 2.89 19.56
N ARG A 104 -19.41 2.35 20.05
CA ARG A 104 -19.45 1.10 20.80
C ARG A 104 -20.01 0.02 19.90
N TYR A 105 -19.25 -1.06 19.76
CA TYR A 105 -19.74 -2.22 19.03
C TYR A 105 -20.29 -3.26 19.98
N GLN A 106 -21.53 -3.73 19.75
CA GLN A 106 -22.25 -4.68 20.63
C GLN A 106 -22.28 -4.21 22.11
N ASN A 107 -22.52 -2.91 22.34
CA ASN A 107 -22.54 -2.27 23.66
C ASN A 107 -21.22 -2.35 24.47
N LYS A 108 -20.13 -2.79 23.86
CA LYS A 108 -18.79 -2.81 24.48
C LYS A 108 -18.02 -1.56 24.12
N ALA A 109 -17.41 -0.91 25.12
CA ALA A 109 -16.41 0.12 24.87
C ALA A 109 -15.15 -0.54 24.27
N ARG A 110 -14.60 0.05 23.19
CA ARG A 110 -13.37 -0.41 22.56
C ARG A 110 -12.41 0.75 22.47
N LYS A 111 -11.12 0.44 22.51
CA LYS A 111 -10.06 1.35 22.05
C LYS A 111 -9.88 1.11 20.55
N TRP A 112 -9.90 2.18 19.77
CA TRP A 112 -9.67 2.15 18.33
C TRP A 112 -8.23 2.60 18.05
N PHE A 113 -7.59 1.94 17.09
CA PHE A 113 -6.21 2.16 16.69
C PHE A 113 -6.13 2.66 15.25
N ASN A 114 -4.98 2.52 14.61
CA ASN A 114 -4.81 2.90 13.23
C ASN A 114 -5.71 2.07 12.30
N PHE A 115 -6.24 2.70 11.28
CA PHE A 115 -6.85 2.01 10.15
C PHE A 115 -5.83 1.85 9.03
N TYR A 116 -5.91 0.71 8.31
CA TYR A 116 -5.08 0.43 7.15
C TYR A 116 -5.95 0.43 5.89
N ASN A 117 -5.36 0.47 4.70
CA ASN A 117 -6.09 0.77 3.48
C ASN A 117 -7.36 -0.08 3.33
N PRO A 118 -8.52 0.57 3.13
CA PRO A 118 -9.78 -0.11 2.91
C PRO A 118 -9.86 -0.73 1.52
N GLN A 119 -10.60 -1.83 1.40
CA GLN A 119 -10.96 -2.46 0.14
C GLN A 119 -12.47 -2.56 0.02
N PHE A 120 -13.03 -2.26 -1.17
CA PHE A 120 -14.45 -2.51 -1.42
C PHE A 120 -14.72 -3.98 -1.62
N ILE A 121 -15.80 -4.45 -1.03
CA ILE A 121 -16.37 -5.80 -1.17
C ILE A 121 -17.85 -5.68 -1.57
N PRO A 122 -18.48 -6.73 -2.12
CA PRO A 122 -19.91 -6.70 -2.40
C PRO A 122 -20.74 -6.30 -1.17
N ASP A 123 -21.95 -5.80 -1.42
CA ASP A 123 -22.96 -5.43 -0.43
C ASP A 123 -23.17 -6.55 0.61
N GLN A 124 -23.01 -6.24 1.88
CA GLN A 124 -23.13 -7.17 3.00
C GLN A 124 -24.30 -6.84 3.94
N ASN A 125 -25.03 -5.75 3.66
CA ASN A 125 -26.13 -5.27 4.48
C ASN A 125 -27.45 -5.13 3.72
N ASP A 126 -27.47 -5.52 2.42
CA ASP A 126 -28.62 -5.48 1.51
C ASP A 126 -29.13 -4.04 1.23
N ASP A 127 -28.24 -3.04 1.24
CA ASP A 127 -28.61 -1.64 0.94
C ASP A 127 -28.40 -1.25 -0.54
N GLY A 128 -27.83 -2.15 -1.34
CA GLY A 128 -27.59 -1.99 -2.75
C GLY A 128 -26.24 -1.33 -3.09
N HIS A 129 -25.37 -1.10 -2.11
CA HIS A 129 -24.06 -0.53 -2.25
C HIS A 129 -22.97 -1.49 -1.79
N GLU A 130 -21.78 -1.38 -2.36
CA GLU A 130 -20.62 -2.13 -1.86
C GLU A 130 -20.21 -1.61 -0.48
N ASP A 131 -19.67 -2.51 0.34
CA ASP A 131 -19.18 -2.21 1.68
C ASP A 131 -17.65 -2.16 1.73
N ILE A 132 -17.10 -1.75 2.87
CA ILE A 132 -15.67 -1.60 3.10
C ILE A 132 -15.17 -2.70 4.02
N LEU A 133 -14.19 -3.46 3.54
CA LEU A 133 -13.37 -4.34 4.35
C LEU A 133 -12.11 -3.59 4.79
N ILE A 134 -11.79 -3.60 6.10
CA ILE A 134 -10.67 -2.83 6.65
C ILE A 134 -10.12 -3.45 7.92
N THR A 135 -8.82 -3.29 8.17
CA THR A 135 -8.18 -3.65 9.43
C THR A 135 -8.02 -2.43 10.34
N ASN A 136 -8.13 -2.68 11.65
CA ASN A 136 -7.86 -1.70 12.70
C ASN A 136 -6.95 -2.32 13.76
N GLY A 137 -5.78 -1.73 14.01
CA GLY A 137 -4.80 -2.28 14.94
C GLY A 137 -3.58 -1.40 15.12
N GLY A 138 -2.57 -1.92 15.82
CA GLY A 138 -1.33 -1.23 16.07
C GLY A 138 -1.43 -0.14 17.15
N ASP A 139 -1.28 -0.51 18.44
CA ASP A 139 -1.18 0.49 19.52
C ASP A 139 0.24 1.04 19.58
N VAL A 140 0.46 2.15 18.89
CA VAL A 140 1.77 2.84 18.82
C VAL A 140 2.22 3.47 20.14
N MET A 141 1.37 3.47 21.18
CA MET A 141 1.71 3.92 22.53
C MET A 141 2.33 2.82 23.40
N VAL A 142 2.32 1.57 22.93
CA VAL A 142 2.94 0.44 23.63
C VAL A 142 4.40 0.34 23.22
N GLU A 143 5.28 0.12 24.18
CA GLU A 143 6.71 0.00 23.96
C GLU A 143 7.06 -1.08 22.93
N ALA A 144 8.11 -0.86 22.16
CA ALA A 144 8.65 -1.84 21.24
C ALA A 144 8.99 -3.15 21.98
N PHE A 145 8.76 -4.30 21.34
CA PHE A 145 8.98 -5.64 21.91
C PHE A 145 8.08 -6.03 23.10
N ASP A 146 7.10 -5.22 23.50
CA ASP A 146 6.13 -5.63 24.51
C ASP A 146 5.14 -6.65 23.88
N PRO A 147 5.09 -7.89 24.39
CA PRO A 147 4.21 -8.93 23.85
C PRO A 147 2.72 -8.70 24.19
N ASN A 148 2.41 -7.80 25.12
CA ASN A 148 1.04 -7.54 25.61
C ASN A 148 0.33 -6.45 24.79
N ARG A 149 0.54 -6.42 23.48
CA ARG A 149 -0.13 -5.48 22.60
C ARG A 149 -1.57 -5.88 22.35
N PRO A 150 -2.51 -4.90 22.27
CA PRO A 150 -3.91 -5.21 21.98
C PRO A 150 -4.08 -5.91 20.64
N ALA A 151 -5.00 -6.88 20.58
CA ALA A 151 -5.37 -7.52 19.33
C ALA A 151 -5.94 -6.52 18.34
N GLY A 152 -5.55 -6.68 17.07
CA GLY A 152 -6.18 -6.00 15.96
C GLY A 152 -7.55 -6.57 15.63
N ASN A 153 -8.27 -5.92 14.74
CA ASN A 153 -9.60 -6.32 14.28
C ASN A 153 -9.66 -6.29 12.75
N LEU A 154 -10.42 -7.22 12.19
CA LEU A 154 -10.91 -7.17 10.82
C LEU A 154 -12.37 -6.72 10.86
N MET A 155 -12.73 -5.75 10.01
CA MET A 155 -14.03 -5.08 10.09
C MET A 155 -14.68 -4.98 8.72
N ILE A 156 -16.01 -5.06 8.71
CA ILE A 156 -16.83 -4.64 7.57
C ILE A 156 -17.59 -3.40 8.01
N ILE A 157 -17.49 -2.34 7.21
CA ILE A 157 -18.08 -1.02 7.45
C ILE A 157 -18.95 -0.67 6.25
N ASP A 158 -20.17 -0.22 6.52
CA ASP A 158 -21.07 0.36 5.52
C ASP A 158 -20.44 1.61 4.89
N ALA A 159 -20.19 1.55 3.59
CA ALA A 159 -19.53 2.63 2.87
C ALA A 159 -20.36 3.92 2.82
N GLN A 160 -21.68 3.84 2.91
CA GLN A 160 -22.58 4.99 2.86
C GLN A 160 -22.57 5.79 4.17
N SER A 161 -22.42 5.14 5.31
CA SER A 161 -22.61 5.76 6.63
C SER A 161 -21.40 5.68 7.56
N GLY A 162 -20.37 4.88 7.24
CA GLY A 162 -19.24 4.63 8.11
C GLY A 162 -19.56 3.77 9.34
N LYS A 163 -20.73 3.13 9.39
CA LYS A 163 -21.14 2.29 10.51
C LYS A 163 -20.56 0.89 10.42
N ILE A 164 -20.23 0.32 11.56
CA ILE A 164 -19.73 -1.06 11.63
C ILE A 164 -20.87 -2.03 11.37
N ILE A 165 -20.76 -2.81 10.29
CA ILE A 165 -21.65 -3.95 10.00
C ILE A 165 -21.17 -5.14 10.82
N SER A 166 -19.89 -5.49 10.74
CA SER A 166 -19.30 -6.59 11.50
C SER A 166 -17.86 -6.31 11.90
N LEU A 167 -17.41 -7.01 12.95
CA LEU A 167 -16.07 -6.92 13.50
C LEU A 167 -15.66 -8.26 14.10
N ALA A 168 -14.48 -8.74 13.70
CA ALA A 168 -13.84 -9.93 14.23
C ALA A 168 -12.43 -9.62 14.75
N PRO A 169 -12.07 -10.02 16.00
CA PRO A 169 -10.69 -9.91 16.47
C PRO A 169 -9.75 -10.81 15.68
N MET A 170 -8.47 -10.41 15.58
CA MET A 170 -7.44 -11.21 14.92
C MET A 170 -7.34 -12.63 15.52
N PRO A 171 -7.14 -13.67 14.70
CA PRO A 171 -7.26 -15.08 15.11
C PRO A 171 -6.32 -15.50 16.24
N ASP A 172 -5.10 -14.95 16.23
CA ASP A 172 -4.05 -15.22 17.21
C ASP A 172 -3.98 -14.23 18.38
N GLY A 173 -4.93 -13.29 18.43
CA GLY A 173 -5.00 -12.26 19.46
C GLY A 173 -3.91 -11.19 19.38
N LYS A 174 -3.17 -11.11 18.27
CA LYS A 174 -2.10 -10.13 18.07
C LYS A 174 -2.58 -8.86 17.37
N GLU A 175 -1.74 -7.84 17.40
CA GLU A 175 -1.95 -6.60 16.63
C GLU A 175 -1.86 -6.86 15.11
N THR A 176 -2.30 -5.88 14.31
CA THR A 176 -2.15 -5.89 12.86
C THR A 176 -1.75 -4.50 12.36
N TYR A 177 -0.94 -4.50 11.30
CA TYR A 177 -0.49 -3.32 10.55
C TYR A 177 -0.74 -3.49 9.04
N MET A 178 -1.31 -4.61 8.62
CA MET A 178 -1.47 -4.95 7.21
C MET A 178 -2.74 -4.32 6.63
N SER A 179 -2.61 -3.69 5.46
CA SER A 179 -3.74 -3.45 4.56
C SER A 179 -4.27 -4.78 4.06
N VAL A 180 -5.54 -5.05 4.30
CA VAL A 180 -6.19 -6.29 3.88
C VAL A 180 -6.24 -6.39 2.36
N SER A 181 -6.18 -7.62 1.83
CA SER A 181 -6.45 -7.90 0.43
C SER A 181 -7.46 -9.03 0.30
N ALA A 182 -8.51 -8.81 -0.49
CA ALA A 182 -9.57 -9.77 -0.72
C ALA A 182 -9.75 -10.02 -2.22
N CYS A 183 -9.95 -11.29 -2.57
CA CYS A 183 -10.18 -11.71 -3.93
C CYS A 183 -11.38 -12.64 -3.99
N LYS A 184 -12.16 -12.57 -5.07
CA LYS A 184 -13.26 -13.50 -5.29
C LYS A 184 -12.72 -14.92 -5.42
N ASN A 185 -13.25 -15.85 -4.64
CA ASN A 185 -12.92 -17.26 -4.76
C ASN A 185 -13.60 -17.82 -6.02
N PHE A 186 -12.84 -18.40 -6.93
CA PHE A 186 -13.35 -18.91 -8.21
C PHE A 186 -14.19 -20.19 -8.07
N ASP A 187 -14.00 -20.95 -6.99
CA ASP A 187 -14.77 -22.16 -6.71
C ASP A 187 -16.09 -21.89 -5.94
N SER A 188 -16.29 -20.64 -5.49
CA SER A 188 -17.51 -20.21 -4.78
C SER A 188 -17.77 -18.72 -5.06
N ASP A 189 -18.98 -18.24 -4.77
CA ASP A 189 -19.28 -16.78 -4.84
C ASP A 189 -18.74 -16.00 -3.62
N GLU A 190 -17.90 -16.61 -2.82
CA GLU A 190 -17.34 -16.04 -1.62
C GLU A 190 -16.04 -15.27 -1.88
N TYR A 191 -15.75 -14.26 -1.06
CA TYR A 191 -14.48 -13.53 -1.09
C TYR A 191 -13.53 -14.08 -0.03
N ALA A 192 -12.38 -14.55 -0.50
CA ALA A 192 -11.25 -14.93 0.33
C ALA A 192 -10.45 -13.69 0.74
N ILE A 193 -10.02 -13.64 1.99
CA ILE A 193 -9.32 -12.52 2.59
C ILE A 193 -7.97 -12.99 3.12
N ILE A 194 -6.91 -12.30 2.74
CA ILE A 194 -5.59 -12.48 3.36
C ILE A 194 -5.35 -11.34 4.34
N LEU A 195 -4.95 -11.70 5.55
CA LEU A 195 -4.63 -10.76 6.62
C LEU A 195 -3.35 -11.19 7.36
N GLY A 196 -2.62 -10.21 7.87
CA GLY A 196 -1.39 -10.42 8.62
C GLY A 196 -1.51 -9.90 10.06
N THR A 197 -0.80 -10.55 10.97
CA THR A 197 -0.68 -10.14 12.37
C THR A 197 0.77 -9.90 12.76
N GLY A 198 0.98 -9.32 13.95
CA GLY A 198 2.29 -8.87 14.43
C GLY A 198 2.67 -7.51 13.86
N GLY A 199 3.90 -7.10 14.07
CA GLY A 199 4.40 -5.79 13.68
C GLY A 199 5.91 -5.80 13.45
N GLU A 200 6.55 -4.64 13.53
CA GLU A 200 7.99 -4.49 13.28
C GLU A 200 8.85 -5.22 14.32
N THR A 201 8.32 -5.41 15.52
CA THR A 201 9.08 -5.98 16.66
C THR A 201 8.40 -7.19 17.31
N ILE A 202 7.24 -7.57 16.81
CA ILE A 202 6.44 -8.68 17.34
C ILE A 202 6.11 -9.64 16.20
N GLY A 203 6.46 -10.90 16.38
CA GLY A 203 6.13 -11.96 15.44
C GLY A 203 4.63 -12.17 15.29
N GLY A 204 4.21 -12.63 14.13
CA GLY A 204 2.80 -12.83 13.78
C GLY A 204 2.61 -13.93 12.74
N SER A 205 1.41 -13.99 12.19
CA SER A 205 1.04 -14.98 11.19
C SER A 205 0.30 -14.36 10.01
N LEU A 206 0.41 -15.00 8.87
CA LEU A 206 -0.41 -14.74 7.69
C LEU A 206 -1.58 -15.73 7.72
N PHE A 207 -2.80 -15.21 7.60
CA PHE A 207 -4.02 -15.99 7.63
C PHE A 207 -4.85 -15.79 6.38
N LEU A 208 -5.57 -16.84 6.01
CA LEU A 208 -6.67 -16.79 5.06
C LEU A 208 -8.00 -17.00 5.80
N THR A 209 -8.99 -16.17 5.52
CA THR A 209 -10.36 -16.26 6.02
C THR A 209 -11.34 -15.84 4.92
N TYR A 210 -12.64 -15.79 5.23
CA TYR A 210 -13.68 -15.44 4.28
C TYR A 210 -14.59 -14.33 4.80
N VAL A 211 -15.21 -13.57 3.88
CA VAL A 211 -16.15 -12.49 4.24
C VAL A 211 -17.28 -13.02 5.11
N SER A 212 -17.80 -14.23 4.84
CA SER A 212 -18.85 -14.86 5.65
C SER A 212 -18.47 -15.09 7.11
N ASP A 213 -17.20 -15.34 7.41
CA ASP A 213 -16.73 -15.51 8.79
C ASP A 213 -16.60 -14.16 9.50
N VAL A 214 -16.15 -13.13 8.79
CA VAL A 214 -16.11 -11.76 9.32
C VAL A 214 -17.52 -11.29 9.66
N LEU A 215 -18.52 -11.59 8.82
CA LEU A 215 -19.93 -11.27 9.08
C LEU A 215 -20.47 -11.93 10.36
N LYS A 216 -20.00 -13.14 10.69
CA LYS A 216 -20.33 -13.83 11.95
C LYS A 216 -19.64 -13.19 13.16
N GLY A 217 -18.67 -12.31 12.95
CA GLY A 217 -17.83 -11.70 13.98
C GLY A 217 -16.80 -12.66 14.58
N ASP A 218 -16.47 -13.75 13.88
CA ASP A 218 -15.56 -14.79 14.36
C ASP A 218 -14.70 -15.33 13.21
N ILE A 219 -13.40 -15.04 13.26
CA ILE A 219 -12.38 -15.55 12.36
C ILE A 219 -11.37 -16.46 13.08
N SER A 220 -11.72 -17.02 14.23
CA SER A 220 -10.84 -17.90 14.99
C SER A 220 -10.44 -19.18 14.23
N ASN A 221 -11.22 -19.56 13.23
CA ASN A 221 -10.95 -20.70 12.33
C ASN A 221 -10.17 -20.30 11.06
N ALA A 222 -9.66 -19.07 10.98
CA ALA A 222 -8.84 -18.66 9.84
C ALA A 222 -7.65 -19.60 9.63
N ILE A 223 -7.34 -19.90 8.38
CA ILE A 223 -6.29 -20.85 7.98
C ILE A 223 -4.93 -20.15 8.10
N PRO A 224 -4.01 -20.61 8.97
CA PRO A 224 -2.66 -20.07 9.03
C PRO A 224 -1.84 -20.57 7.83
N LEU A 225 -1.38 -19.63 6.98
CA LEU A 225 -0.52 -19.93 5.84
C LEU A 225 0.96 -19.92 6.22
N ALA A 226 1.37 -18.98 7.05
CA ALA A 226 2.75 -18.85 7.52
C ALA A 226 2.82 -18.15 8.88
N THR A 227 3.94 -18.35 9.58
CA THR A 227 4.24 -17.67 10.85
C THR A 227 5.67 -17.14 10.84
N SER A 228 5.87 -15.97 11.42
CA SER A 228 7.16 -15.37 11.72
C SER A 228 7.31 -15.18 13.24
N GLN A 229 8.49 -15.46 13.78
CA GLN A 229 8.76 -15.40 15.21
C GLN A 229 9.25 -14.02 15.68
N THR A 230 9.80 -13.22 14.78
CA THR A 230 10.47 -11.94 15.11
C THR A 230 9.64 -10.76 14.70
N ASN A 231 9.28 -10.66 13.43
CA ASN A 231 8.53 -9.56 12.82
C ASN A 231 7.26 -10.14 12.21
N GLY A 232 6.17 -9.38 12.24
CA GLY A 232 4.89 -9.82 11.70
C GLY A 232 4.79 -9.74 10.18
N PHE A 233 3.56 -9.83 9.71
CA PHE A 233 3.18 -9.63 8.32
C PHE A 233 2.50 -8.27 8.21
N THR A 234 3.24 -7.25 7.74
CA THR A 234 2.78 -5.84 7.72
C THR A 234 2.49 -5.33 6.32
N ALA A 235 3.19 -5.87 5.30
CA ALA A 235 2.97 -5.50 3.91
C ALA A 235 1.78 -6.26 3.31
N PRO A 236 0.90 -5.60 2.51
CA PRO A 236 -0.21 -6.28 1.87
C PRO A 236 0.29 -7.35 0.89
N PRO A 237 -0.40 -8.51 0.81
CA PRO A 237 -0.12 -9.57 -0.14
C PRO A 237 -0.64 -9.20 -1.54
N VAL A 238 -0.28 -10.02 -2.53
CA VAL A 238 -0.80 -9.93 -3.88
C VAL A 238 -1.47 -11.24 -4.28
N TRP A 239 -2.53 -11.14 -5.08
CA TRP A 239 -3.23 -12.25 -5.72
C TRP A 239 -2.80 -12.31 -7.19
N VAL A 240 -2.21 -13.43 -7.60
CA VAL A 240 -1.65 -13.57 -8.95
C VAL A 240 -1.53 -15.04 -9.32
N ASP A 241 -2.01 -15.43 -10.49
CA ASP A 241 -1.90 -16.81 -10.98
C ASP A 241 -0.47 -17.11 -11.42
N VAL A 242 0.30 -17.83 -10.60
CA VAL A 242 1.67 -18.31 -10.92
C VAL A 242 1.69 -19.80 -11.27
N THR A 243 0.58 -20.50 -11.07
CA THR A 243 0.43 -21.92 -11.39
C THR A 243 -0.21 -22.16 -12.76
N GLU A 244 -0.72 -21.12 -13.43
CA GLU A 244 -1.41 -21.16 -14.71
C GLU A 244 -2.69 -22.01 -14.67
N ASP A 245 -3.36 -22.09 -13.50
CA ASP A 245 -4.63 -22.80 -13.34
C ASP A 245 -5.87 -21.90 -13.40
N SER A 246 -5.66 -20.60 -13.65
CA SER A 246 -6.68 -19.54 -13.71
C SER A 246 -7.29 -19.19 -12.35
N ILE A 247 -6.70 -19.66 -11.25
CA ILE A 247 -7.07 -19.28 -9.89
C ILE A 247 -5.93 -18.43 -9.32
N PRO A 248 -6.17 -17.21 -8.86
CA PRO A 248 -5.11 -16.40 -8.27
C PRO A 248 -4.48 -17.07 -7.05
N ASP A 249 -3.16 -17.25 -7.11
CA ASP A 249 -2.34 -17.69 -6.00
C ASP A 249 -2.03 -16.51 -5.07
N ILE A 250 -1.48 -16.79 -3.89
CA ILE A 250 -1.19 -15.81 -2.86
C ILE A 250 0.31 -15.62 -2.76
N VAL A 251 0.80 -14.40 -2.95
CA VAL A 251 2.21 -14.08 -2.70
C VAL A 251 2.32 -12.99 -1.64
N ALA A 252 3.13 -13.24 -0.62
CA ALA A 252 3.22 -12.38 0.56
C ALA A 252 4.64 -12.24 1.08
N ASN A 253 4.95 -11.02 1.58
CA ASN A 253 6.15 -10.72 2.33
C ASN A 253 5.96 -11.04 3.81
N ALA A 254 6.91 -11.75 4.41
CA ALA A 254 7.06 -11.83 5.86
C ALA A 254 8.10 -10.83 6.35
N GLY A 255 7.84 -10.15 7.46
CA GLY A 255 8.75 -9.13 8.02
C GLY A 255 10.18 -9.64 8.29
N ASP A 256 10.36 -10.95 8.41
CA ASP A 256 11.65 -11.61 8.59
C ASP A 256 12.46 -11.84 7.28
N GLY A 257 12.09 -11.14 6.20
CA GLY A 257 12.80 -11.16 4.92
C GLY A 257 12.49 -12.36 4.03
N ARG A 258 11.36 -13.05 4.25
CA ARG A 258 10.88 -14.09 3.34
C ARG A 258 9.85 -13.56 2.35
N LEU A 259 9.92 -14.06 1.11
CA LEU A 259 8.85 -13.97 0.11
C LEU A 259 8.28 -15.38 -0.06
N LEU A 260 6.96 -15.50 0.06
CA LEU A 260 6.22 -16.76 0.16
C LEU A 260 5.13 -16.81 -0.91
N ALA A 261 4.97 -17.96 -1.57
CA ALA A 261 3.85 -18.20 -2.49
C ALA A 261 3.05 -19.43 -2.05
N PHE A 262 1.72 -19.32 -2.11
CA PHE A 262 0.78 -20.37 -1.75
C PHE A 262 -0.23 -20.55 -2.87
N ASN A 263 -0.60 -21.81 -3.15
CA ASN A 263 -1.63 -22.12 -4.12
C ASN A 263 -2.99 -21.54 -3.68
N GLY A 264 -3.66 -20.84 -4.60
CA GLY A 264 -4.92 -20.17 -4.31
C GLY A 264 -6.08 -21.11 -4.02
N LYS A 265 -6.01 -22.36 -4.54
CA LYS A 265 -7.05 -23.36 -4.36
C LYS A 265 -6.85 -24.27 -3.15
N GLY A 266 -5.66 -24.82 -3.02
CA GLY A 266 -5.34 -25.80 -1.95
C GLY A 266 -4.65 -25.20 -0.74
N HIS A 267 -4.16 -23.98 -0.86
CA HIS A 267 -3.44 -23.21 0.15
C HIS A 267 -2.09 -23.79 0.57
N GLU A 268 -1.60 -24.82 -0.13
CA GLU A 268 -0.27 -25.39 0.11
C GLU A 268 0.84 -24.44 -0.41
N PRO A 269 2.02 -24.45 0.21
CA PRO A 269 3.15 -23.68 -0.29
C PRO A 269 3.56 -24.10 -1.70
N ILE A 270 3.73 -23.14 -2.60
CA ILE A 270 4.32 -23.33 -3.94
C ILE A 270 5.84 -23.21 -3.83
N TRP A 271 6.29 -22.10 -3.32
CA TRP A 271 7.71 -21.84 -3.06
C TRP A 271 7.90 -20.81 -1.94
N ALA A 272 9.10 -20.77 -1.39
CA ALA A 272 9.53 -19.78 -0.41
C ALA A 272 10.99 -19.41 -0.65
N VAL A 273 11.31 -18.13 -0.57
CA VAL A 273 12.68 -17.63 -0.68
C VAL A 273 12.99 -16.69 0.48
N THR A 274 14.23 -16.76 0.99
CA THR A 274 14.68 -15.94 2.12
C THR A 274 15.79 -15.00 1.68
N MET A 275 15.58 -13.71 1.87
CA MET A 275 16.56 -12.66 1.68
C MET A 275 17.20 -12.37 3.04
N LYS A 276 18.38 -12.93 3.27
CA LYS A 276 19.06 -12.86 4.57
C LYS A 276 19.44 -11.45 4.97
N ASP A 277 19.37 -11.17 6.27
CA ASP A 277 19.75 -9.89 6.88
C ASP A 277 18.91 -8.71 6.36
N THR A 278 17.65 -8.96 6.03
CA THR A 278 16.70 -7.95 5.58
C THR A 278 15.37 -8.06 6.29
N GLU A 279 14.63 -6.95 6.32
CA GLU A 279 13.24 -6.86 6.78
C GLU A 279 12.35 -6.33 5.66
N ALA A 280 11.14 -6.90 5.52
CA ALA A 280 10.18 -6.59 4.46
C ALA A 280 9.05 -5.71 5.00
N TYR A 281 9.00 -4.47 4.55
CA TYR A 281 7.96 -3.49 4.91
C TYR A 281 7.19 -2.94 3.69
N SER A 282 7.79 -3.01 2.50
CA SER A 282 7.14 -2.64 1.24
C SER A 282 6.25 -3.77 0.72
N SER A 283 5.23 -3.41 -0.06
CA SER A 283 4.46 -4.39 -0.83
C SER A 283 5.29 -4.92 -2.01
N ILE A 284 4.72 -5.87 -2.72
CA ILE A 284 5.33 -6.56 -3.86
C ILE A 284 4.95 -5.83 -5.14
N SER A 285 5.89 -5.63 -6.05
CA SER A 285 5.61 -5.28 -7.44
C SER A 285 5.44 -6.54 -8.26
N VAL A 286 4.45 -6.57 -9.13
CA VAL A 286 4.16 -7.69 -10.02
C VAL A 286 4.29 -7.23 -11.47
N GLY A 287 5.02 -7.99 -12.28
CA GLY A 287 5.23 -7.67 -13.69
C GLY A 287 5.82 -8.85 -14.46
N HIS A 288 5.89 -8.74 -15.76
CA HIS A 288 6.60 -9.71 -16.61
C HIS A 288 8.05 -9.27 -16.79
N PHE A 289 8.92 -9.64 -15.86
CA PHE A 289 10.34 -9.25 -15.86
C PHE A 289 11.23 -10.27 -16.57
N THR A 290 10.78 -11.52 -16.73
CA THR A 290 11.49 -12.60 -17.44
C THR A 290 10.87 -12.93 -18.80
N GLU A 291 11.39 -13.95 -19.50
CA GLU A 291 10.91 -14.35 -20.84
C GLU A 291 9.69 -15.28 -20.80
N ASP A 292 9.37 -15.82 -19.64
CA ASP A 292 8.19 -16.68 -19.53
C ASP A 292 6.89 -15.84 -19.40
N ASN A 293 5.75 -16.48 -19.49
CA ASN A 293 4.46 -15.81 -19.44
C ASN A 293 3.91 -15.69 -18.01
N ILE A 294 4.66 -16.17 -17.01
CA ILE A 294 4.25 -16.13 -15.61
C ILE A 294 4.69 -14.80 -15.00
N PRO A 295 3.81 -14.11 -14.28
CA PRO A 295 4.19 -12.87 -13.60
C PRO A 295 5.30 -13.10 -12.58
N ASP A 296 6.28 -12.21 -12.56
CA ASP A 296 7.43 -12.19 -11.66
C ASP A 296 7.26 -11.12 -10.57
N PHE A 297 8.13 -11.14 -9.56
CA PHE A 297 8.05 -10.25 -8.41
C PHE A 297 9.32 -9.42 -8.26
N PHE A 298 9.13 -8.13 -8.03
CA PHE A 298 10.23 -7.26 -7.62
C PHE A 298 9.93 -6.69 -6.23
N VAL A 299 10.89 -6.81 -5.32
CA VAL A 299 10.77 -6.37 -3.93
C VAL A 299 11.99 -5.55 -3.50
N SER A 300 11.74 -4.53 -2.69
CA SER A 300 12.76 -3.68 -2.07
C SER A 300 12.71 -3.89 -0.57
N TYR A 301 13.72 -4.56 0.00
CA TYR A 301 13.78 -4.87 1.42
C TYR A 301 14.78 -3.99 2.14
N ALA A 302 14.44 -3.60 3.36
CA ALA A 302 15.36 -2.85 4.21
C ALA A 302 16.42 -3.79 4.82
N GLN A 303 17.67 -3.34 4.84
CA GLN A 303 18.77 -4.04 5.52
C GLN A 303 18.94 -3.49 6.92
N GLY A 304 19.15 -4.36 7.87
CA GLY A 304 19.20 -4.05 9.31
C GLY A 304 18.00 -4.62 10.04
N SER A 305 17.76 -4.14 11.24
CA SER A 305 16.59 -4.47 12.05
C SER A 305 15.96 -3.20 12.61
N TRP A 306 14.64 -3.14 12.57
CA TRP A 306 13.89 -1.99 13.10
C TRP A 306 14.30 -1.64 14.54
N PRO A 307 14.53 -0.37 14.92
CA PRO A 307 14.38 0.84 14.08
C PRO A 307 15.66 1.25 13.32
N ASN A 308 16.69 0.43 13.30
CA ASN A 308 18.01 0.74 12.74
C ASN A 308 18.13 0.22 11.30
N LEU A 309 17.21 0.64 10.46
CA LEU A 309 17.23 0.33 9.02
C LEU A 309 18.07 1.38 8.29
N GLU A 310 19.01 0.94 7.47
CA GLU A 310 19.89 1.87 6.75
C GLU A 310 19.84 1.66 5.23
N TRP A 311 20.28 0.50 4.76
CA TRP A 311 20.41 0.20 3.34
C TRP A 311 19.17 -0.53 2.82
N ALA A 312 19.01 -0.55 1.50
CA ALA A 312 18.01 -1.35 0.83
C ALA A 312 18.66 -2.40 -0.08
N LYS A 313 17.99 -3.54 -0.20
CA LYS A 313 18.32 -4.59 -1.16
C LYS A 313 17.15 -4.80 -2.10
N GLN A 314 17.48 -4.85 -3.37
CA GLN A 314 16.53 -5.04 -4.46
C GLN A 314 16.61 -6.49 -4.94
N PHE A 315 15.47 -7.15 -5.11
CA PHE A 315 15.40 -8.52 -5.61
C PHE A 315 14.34 -8.64 -6.70
N MET A 316 14.67 -9.30 -7.79
CA MET A 316 13.69 -9.82 -8.73
C MET A 316 13.62 -11.33 -8.58
N VAL A 317 12.42 -11.83 -8.38
CA VAL A 317 12.11 -13.24 -8.10
C VAL A 317 11.20 -13.78 -9.18
N ASN A 318 11.65 -14.84 -9.85
CA ASN A 318 10.86 -15.53 -10.86
C ASN A 318 9.61 -16.17 -10.24
N GLY A 319 8.43 -15.80 -10.73
CA GLY A 319 7.16 -16.21 -10.14
C GLY A 319 6.89 -17.70 -10.25
N LYS A 320 7.38 -18.36 -11.29
CA LYS A 320 7.19 -19.79 -11.53
C LYS A 320 7.84 -20.68 -10.46
N ASN A 321 9.00 -20.27 -9.94
CA ASN A 321 9.83 -21.18 -9.15
C ASN A 321 10.46 -20.54 -7.89
N GLY A 322 10.23 -19.25 -7.63
CA GLY A 322 10.78 -18.53 -6.49
C GLY A 322 12.30 -18.26 -6.59
N LYS A 323 12.93 -18.46 -7.76
CA LYS A 323 14.37 -18.23 -7.91
C LYS A 323 14.66 -16.73 -7.95
N ILE A 324 15.63 -16.27 -7.15
CA ILE A 324 16.15 -14.91 -7.28
C ILE A 324 17.00 -14.84 -8.57
N GLU A 325 16.57 -14.04 -9.52
CA GLU A 325 17.27 -13.87 -10.81
C GLU A 325 18.05 -12.56 -10.89
N PHE A 326 17.67 -11.58 -10.06
CA PHE A 326 18.42 -10.33 -9.94
C PHE A 326 18.51 -9.94 -8.45
N THR A 327 19.65 -9.36 -8.08
CA THR A 327 19.84 -8.73 -6.77
C THR A 327 20.78 -7.53 -6.90
N ASP A 328 20.45 -6.45 -6.18
CA ASP A 328 21.30 -5.29 -6.03
C ASP A 328 21.22 -4.75 -4.60
N SER A 329 22.19 -3.92 -4.20
CA SER A 329 22.26 -3.28 -2.89
C SER A 329 22.31 -1.76 -3.09
N LEU A 330 21.22 -1.20 -3.58
CA LEU A 330 21.05 0.21 -3.90
C LEU A 330 19.90 0.81 -3.07
N GLY A 331 20.12 2.03 -2.61
CA GLY A 331 19.13 2.79 -1.86
C GLY A 331 19.44 2.85 -0.37
N TYR A 332 18.85 3.83 0.28
CA TYR A 332 18.97 4.09 1.71
C TYR A 332 17.58 4.34 2.30
N LEU A 333 17.26 3.69 3.42
CA LEU A 333 15.97 3.80 4.11
C LEU A 333 14.79 3.74 3.12
N GLN A 334 14.69 2.61 2.42
CA GLN A 334 13.76 2.40 1.33
C GLN A 334 12.65 1.45 1.79
N LEU A 335 11.44 1.97 1.96
CA LEU A 335 10.24 1.20 2.31
C LEU A 335 9.14 1.39 1.25
N THR A 336 9.48 2.02 0.11
CA THR A 336 8.56 2.24 -1.00
C THR A 336 8.26 0.94 -1.74
N THR A 337 7.04 0.80 -2.23
CA THR A 337 6.67 -0.29 -3.14
C THR A 337 7.03 0.11 -4.57
N PRO A 338 7.72 -0.73 -5.33
CA PRO A 338 7.94 -0.51 -6.75
C PRO A 338 6.66 -0.71 -7.55
N VAL A 339 6.58 -0.11 -8.75
CA VAL A 339 5.52 -0.36 -9.74
C VAL A 339 6.13 -0.94 -11.01
N ALA A 340 5.32 -1.44 -11.93
CA ALA A 340 5.79 -2.14 -13.12
C ALA A 340 5.09 -1.66 -14.40
N ALA A 341 5.88 -1.37 -15.44
CA ALA A 341 5.42 -1.08 -16.78
C ALA A 341 6.51 -1.32 -17.82
N ASP A 342 6.13 -1.62 -19.06
CA ASP A 342 7.02 -1.73 -20.21
C ASP A 342 7.37 -0.32 -20.74
N LEU A 343 8.55 0.19 -20.38
CA LEU A 343 9.01 1.52 -20.72
C LEU A 343 9.71 1.60 -22.10
N ASN A 344 10.16 0.47 -22.61
CA ASN A 344 10.99 0.43 -23.81
C ASN A 344 10.31 -0.30 -24.99
N SER A 345 9.06 -0.75 -24.80
CA SER A 345 8.24 -1.46 -25.78
C SER A 345 8.83 -2.80 -26.23
N ASP A 346 9.51 -3.50 -25.33
CA ASP A 346 10.10 -4.80 -25.60
C ASP A 346 9.31 -5.99 -25.05
N TYR A 347 8.09 -5.71 -24.53
CA TYR A 347 7.12 -6.64 -23.95
C TYR A 347 7.49 -7.17 -22.57
N ARG A 348 8.58 -6.70 -21.96
CA ARG A 348 8.89 -6.92 -20.54
C ARG A 348 8.66 -5.65 -19.76
N ASP A 349 8.29 -5.82 -18.52
CA ASP A 349 8.12 -4.69 -17.63
C ASP A 349 9.46 -4.30 -16.99
N GLU A 350 9.68 -3.01 -16.80
CA GLU A 350 10.67 -2.47 -15.89
C GLU A 350 10.04 -2.28 -14.51
N ALA A 351 10.83 -2.51 -13.45
CA ALA A 351 10.44 -2.15 -12.10
C ALA A 351 10.85 -0.70 -11.81
N ILE A 352 9.87 0.13 -11.45
CA ILE A 352 10.04 1.57 -11.27
C ILE A 352 9.87 1.92 -9.80
N LEU A 353 10.82 2.65 -9.23
CA LEU A 353 10.74 3.12 -7.85
C LEU A 353 11.47 4.43 -7.63
N ASN A 354 11.05 5.17 -6.62
CA ASN A 354 11.80 6.32 -6.12
C ASN A 354 12.85 5.83 -5.13
N MET A 355 14.12 6.00 -5.45
CA MET A 355 15.25 5.50 -4.69
C MET A 355 15.92 6.62 -3.90
N ASN A 356 16.15 6.41 -2.61
CA ASN A 356 16.86 7.35 -1.75
C ASN A 356 18.35 7.07 -1.72
N PHE A 357 19.13 8.13 -1.58
CA PHE A 357 20.56 8.09 -1.32
C PHE A 357 20.93 8.96 -0.13
N GLN A 358 21.96 8.57 0.59
CA GLN A 358 22.53 9.35 1.66
C GLN A 358 23.89 9.90 1.28
N GLN A 359 24.12 11.17 1.54
CA GLN A 359 25.41 11.81 1.44
C GLN A 359 25.86 12.30 2.84
N ILE A 360 27.15 12.13 3.12
CA ILE A 360 27.76 12.63 4.36
C ILE A 360 28.79 13.68 3.96
N ASP A 361 28.65 14.90 4.46
CA ASP A 361 29.58 16.00 4.19
C ASP A 361 30.86 15.91 5.05
N SER A 362 31.80 16.83 4.80
CA SER A 362 33.10 16.86 5.50
C SER A 362 33.02 17.13 7.01
N ILE A 363 31.87 17.55 7.52
CA ILE A 363 31.60 17.76 8.94
C ILE A 363 30.64 16.69 9.51
N TYR A 364 30.53 15.55 8.84
CA TYR A 364 29.71 14.39 9.19
C TYR A 364 28.19 14.67 9.26
N ARG A 365 27.69 15.70 8.57
CA ARG A 365 26.27 15.94 8.47
C ARG A 365 25.70 15.06 7.34
N LYS A 366 24.66 14.30 7.66
CA LYS A 366 23.92 13.47 6.72
C LYS A 366 22.89 14.31 5.97
N SER A 367 22.80 14.13 4.69
CA SER A 367 21.73 14.67 3.83
C SER A 367 21.19 13.60 2.90
N PHE A 368 19.92 13.74 2.50
CA PHE A 368 19.21 12.78 1.69
C PHE A 368 18.89 13.36 0.32
N TYR A 369 18.99 12.52 -0.68
CA TYR A 369 18.60 12.78 -2.05
C TYR A 369 17.78 11.61 -2.56
N ASN A 370 16.89 11.88 -3.50
CA ASN A 370 16.09 10.85 -4.15
C ASN A 370 16.12 10.99 -5.67
N ILE A 371 15.87 9.90 -6.36
CA ILE A 371 15.79 9.81 -7.80
C ILE A 371 14.78 8.74 -8.20
N LEU A 372 13.95 9.03 -9.20
CA LEU A 372 13.10 8.02 -9.80
C LEU A 372 13.93 7.18 -10.78
N VAL A 373 13.89 5.86 -10.64
CA VAL A 373 14.67 4.92 -11.46
C VAL A 373 13.81 3.78 -11.98
N ALA A 374 14.23 3.16 -13.06
CA ALA A 374 13.70 1.91 -13.58
C ALA A 374 14.81 0.84 -13.64
N PHE A 375 14.46 -0.39 -13.26
CA PHE A 375 15.32 -1.56 -13.47
C PHE A 375 14.85 -2.29 -14.73
N ASP A 376 15.70 -2.30 -15.75
CA ASP A 376 15.54 -3.11 -16.96
C ASP A 376 16.30 -4.44 -16.78
N PHE A 377 15.56 -5.51 -16.52
CA PHE A 377 16.13 -6.82 -16.24
C PHE A 377 16.64 -7.53 -17.49
N LYS A 378 16.17 -7.17 -18.67
CA LYS A 378 16.63 -7.74 -19.94
C LYS A 378 18.04 -7.29 -20.28
N THR A 379 18.31 -6.01 -20.06
CA THR A 379 19.65 -5.44 -20.32
C THR A 379 20.51 -5.34 -19.06
N ASN A 380 19.94 -5.68 -17.90
CA ASN A 380 20.55 -5.57 -16.58
C ASN A 380 21.04 -4.13 -16.29
N LYS A 381 20.16 -3.15 -16.53
CA LYS A 381 20.50 -1.73 -16.37
C LYS A 381 19.58 -1.05 -15.38
N LEU A 382 20.16 -0.14 -14.62
CA LEU A 382 19.45 0.88 -13.87
C LEU A 382 19.34 2.14 -14.73
N ILE A 383 18.13 2.59 -14.98
CA ILE A 383 17.83 3.73 -15.85
C ILE A 383 17.30 4.86 -14.96
N PRO A 384 18.02 5.99 -14.81
CA PRO A 384 17.47 7.18 -14.19
C PRO A 384 16.34 7.76 -15.05
N LEU A 385 15.18 7.96 -14.46
CA LEU A 385 14.03 8.60 -15.12
C LEU A 385 13.96 10.10 -14.83
N THR A 386 14.61 10.55 -13.74
CA THR A 386 14.69 11.96 -13.36
C THR A 386 16.12 12.33 -12.96
N GLU A 387 16.34 13.62 -12.74
CA GLU A 387 17.52 14.08 -12.02
C GLU A 387 17.38 13.77 -10.52
N SER A 388 18.50 13.76 -9.80
CA SER A 388 18.52 13.61 -8.34
C SER A 388 18.02 14.90 -7.69
N LEU A 389 17.04 14.77 -6.80
CA LEU A 389 16.41 15.87 -6.05
C LEU A 389 16.76 15.80 -4.57
N PRO A 390 16.95 16.94 -3.88
CA PRO A 390 17.09 16.97 -2.43
C PRO A 390 15.85 16.43 -1.72
N GLY A 391 16.06 15.79 -0.57
CA GLY A 391 14.99 15.17 0.21
C GLY A 391 14.90 13.66 -0.03
N HIS A 392 13.82 13.03 0.45
CA HIS A 392 13.68 11.58 0.42
C HIS A 392 12.22 11.14 0.31
N ASN A 393 12.03 9.90 -0.13
CA ASN A 393 10.76 9.21 -0.14
C ASN A 393 10.88 7.91 0.68
N ILE A 394 10.15 7.79 1.78
CA ILE A 394 10.23 6.59 2.63
C ILE A 394 9.25 5.52 2.13
N THR A 395 7.99 5.87 1.89
CA THR A 395 6.91 4.89 1.66
C THR A 395 6.02 5.16 0.45
N THR A 396 6.01 6.38 -0.11
CA THR A 396 5.05 6.68 -1.19
C THR A 396 5.41 5.92 -2.46
N THR A 397 4.48 5.10 -2.94
CA THR A 397 4.60 4.38 -4.21
C THR A 397 4.27 5.32 -5.36
N PRO A 398 5.05 5.36 -6.45
CA PRO A 398 4.67 6.08 -7.65
C PRO A 398 3.33 5.59 -8.21
N TRP A 399 2.63 6.47 -8.93
CA TRP A 399 1.52 6.10 -9.79
C TRP A 399 1.97 6.22 -11.24
N ILE A 400 1.65 5.23 -12.07
CA ILE A 400 1.90 5.27 -13.52
C ILE A 400 0.64 4.88 -14.30
N GLY A 401 0.37 5.65 -15.34
CA GLY A 401 -0.81 5.50 -16.20
C GLY A 401 -0.87 6.60 -17.22
N ASP A 402 -2.01 6.77 -17.84
CA ASP A 402 -2.36 7.87 -18.73
C ASP A 402 -3.28 8.82 -17.96
N ILE A 403 -2.77 10.02 -17.61
CA ILE A 403 -3.51 10.96 -16.75
C ILE A 403 -4.46 11.84 -17.58
N ASP A 404 -4.17 12.10 -18.86
CA ASP A 404 -4.89 13.04 -19.70
C ASP A 404 -5.48 12.45 -20.99
N GLY A 405 -5.41 11.14 -21.17
CA GLY A 405 -6.04 10.41 -22.27
C GLY A 405 -5.28 10.48 -23.59
N ASP A 406 -3.98 10.81 -23.57
CA ASP A 406 -3.14 10.90 -24.77
C ASP A 406 -2.48 9.57 -25.18
N ASN A 407 -2.70 8.50 -24.43
CA ASN A 407 -2.11 7.16 -24.56
C ASN A 407 -0.58 7.14 -24.39
N LEU A 408 0.00 8.13 -23.76
CA LEU A 408 1.38 8.13 -23.31
C LEU A 408 1.45 7.85 -21.80
N LEU A 409 2.59 7.36 -21.36
CA LEU A 409 2.81 7.00 -19.97
C LEU A 409 3.19 8.23 -19.16
N ASP A 410 2.39 8.50 -18.14
CA ASP A 410 2.66 9.52 -17.14
C ASP A 410 3.05 8.89 -15.81
N ILE A 411 3.95 9.55 -15.06
CA ILE A 411 4.40 9.08 -13.76
C ILE A 411 4.21 10.19 -12.72
N ILE A 412 3.47 9.87 -11.65
CA ILE A 412 3.34 10.74 -10.48
C ILE A 412 4.17 10.14 -9.35
N TYR A 413 5.07 10.94 -8.78
CA TYR A 413 5.86 10.54 -7.63
C TYR A 413 6.00 11.66 -6.61
N CYS A 414 6.13 11.28 -5.35
CA CYS A 414 6.18 12.20 -4.23
C CYS A 414 7.49 12.03 -3.45
N HIS A 415 7.99 13.12 -2.87
CA HIS A 415 9.10 13.06 -1.93
C HIS A 415 9.02 14.20 -0.92
N SER A 416 9.54 13.96 0.29
CA SER A 416 9.77 15.01 1.28
C SER A 416 10.87 15.94 0.83
N THR A 417 10.71 17.23 1.09
CA THR A 417 11.75 18.23 0.83
C THR A 417 12.76 18.36 1.98
N SER A 418 12.56 17.64 3.09
CA SER A 418 13.51 17.62 4.22
C SER A 418 14.76 16.83 3.85
N GLU A 419 15.90 17.52 3.75
CA GLU A 419 17.19 16.90 3.44
C GLU A 419 17.84 16.21 4.65
N PHE A 420 17.45 16.58 5.88
CA PHE A 420 18.17 16.20 7.09
C PHE A 420 17.34 15.39 8.10
N GLN A 421 16.05 15.28 7.89
CA GLN A 421 15.13 14.58 8.79
C GLN A 421 14.32 13.53 8.01
N THR A 422 14.11 12.37 8.63
CA THR A 422 13.45 11.24 7.96
C THR A 422 11.96 11.13 8.27
N TYR A 423 11.54 11.34 9.51
CA TYR A 423 10.16 11.12 9.96
C TYR A 423 9.39 12.38 10.31
N THR A 424 10.05 13.55 10.21
CA THR A 424 9.42 14.88 10.40
C THR A 424 9.40 15.59 9.06
N PHE A 425 8.25 16.12 8.67
CA PHE A 425 8.09 16.76 7.39
C PHE A 425 8.08 18.28 7.49
N ASP A 426 9.01 18.92 6.76
CA ASP A 426 9.05 20.38 6.57
C ASP A 426 8.31 20.79 5.29
N GLY A 427 8.07 19.83 4.41
CA GLY A 427 7.36 19.98 3.15
C GLY A 427 7.46 18.74 2.29
N PHE A 428 6.65 18.66 1.24
CA PHE A 428 6.78 17.65 0.20
C PHE A 428 6.43 18.20 -1.19
N GLN A 429 6.92 17.51 -2.20
CA GLN A 429 6.61 17.76 -3.60
C GLN A 429 5.85 16.58 -4.19
N VAL A 430 4.87 16.92 -5.02
CA VAL A 430 4.21 16.00 -5.93
C VAL A 430 4.68 16.37 -7.33
N ASN A 431 5.25 15.42 -8.04
CA ASN A 431 5.84 15.64 -9.36
C ASN A 431 5.06 14.81 -10.39
N LEU A 432 4.75 15.42 -11.52
CA LEU A 432 4.23 14.74 -12.71
C LEU A 432 5.31 14.73 -13.78
N LEU A 433 5.76 13.54 -14.16
CA LEU A 433 6.66 13.32 -15.28
C LEU A 433 5.82 12.84 -16.47
N LYS A 434 5.66 13.68 -17.48
CA LYS A 434 5.09 13.30 -18.77
C LYS A 434 6.17 12.69 -19.64
N THR A 435 5.87 11.58 -20.30
CA THR A 435 6.80 10.89 -21.16
C THR A 435 6.30 10.79 -22.61
N ASP A 436 7.17 10.44 -23.54
CA ASP A 436 6.81 10.11 -24.93
C ASP A 436 6.64 8.58 -25.11
N ILE A 437 6.47 7.82 -24.04
CA ILE A 437 6.39 6.36 -24.06
C ILE A 437 4.94 5.93 -24.31
N PRO A 438 4.62 5.27 -25.43
CA PRO A 438 3.25 4.84 -25.70
C PRO A 438 2.84 3.66 -24.82
N ILE A 439 1.66 3.71 -24.24
CA ILE A 439 1.05 2.59 -23.52
C ILE A 439 0.52 1.57 -24.53
N ARG A 440 1.25 0.45 -24.68
CA ARG A 440 0.93 -0.59 -25.67
C ARG A 440 0.12 -1.76 -25.09
N LYS A 441 0.14 -1.92 -23.79
CA LYS A 441 -0.62 -2.92 -23.02
C LYS A 441 -1.20 -2.30 -21.76
N PRO A 442 -2.30 -2.79 -21.21
CA PRO A 442 -2.81 -2.30 -19.94
C PRO A 442 -1.75 -2.43 -18.84
N ILE A 443 -1.55 -1.35 -18.07
CA ILE A 443 -0.67 -1.34 -16.92
C ILE A 443 -1.43 -1.96 -15.76
N LYS A 444 -1.05 -3.16 -15.34
CA LYS A 444 -1.71 -3.89 -14.25
C LYS A 444 -1.19 -3.52 -12.87
N TRP A 445 0.07 -3.10 -12.77
CA TRP A 445 0.75 -2.78 -11.50
C TRP A 445 1.33 -1.36 -11.47
N GLY A 446 0.49 -0.39 -11.82
CA GLY A 446 0.86 1.02 -11.94
C GLY A 446 0.73 1.85 -10.67
N ALA A 447 0.38 1.25 -9.52
CA ALA A 447 0.20 1.97 -8.26
C ALA A 447 0.40 1.03 -7.05
N TYR A 448 0.36 1.59 -5.85
CA TYR A 448 0.32 0.80 -4.60
C TYR A 448 -0.90 -0.12 -4.58
N MET A 449 -0.69 -1.42 -4.42
CA MET A 449 -1.67 -2.50 -4.53
C MET A 449 -2.29 -2.66 -5.94
N GLY A 450 -1.48 -2.40 -7.00
CA GLY A 450 -1.91 -2.56 -8.39
C GLY A 450 -2.74 -1.39 -8.93
N SER A 451 -3.05 -1.43 -10.22
CA SER A 451 -3.78 -0.35 -10.89
C SER A 451 -5.25 -0.25 -10.48
N ASN A 452 -5.83 -1.34 -9.97
CA ASN A 452 -7.18 -1.37 -9.39
C ASN A 452 -7.20 -1.06 -7.90
N TYR A 453 -6.03 -0.96 -7.25
CA TYR A 453 -5.86 -0.67 -5.82
C TYR A 453 -6.35 -1.78 -4.86
N ASP A 454 -6.48 -3.01 -5.33
CA ASP A 454 -7.05 -4.16 -4.61
C ASP A 454 -6.05 -5.29 -4.32
N GLY A 455 -4.83 -5.20 -4.85
CA GLY A 455 -3.81 -6.25 -4.70
C GLY A 455 -4.00 -7.45 -5.63
N VAL A 456 -4.86 -7.35 -6.63
CA VAL A 456 -5.12 -8.42 -7.63
C VAL A 456 -4.45 -8.05 -8.96
N TYR A 457 -3.68 -9.02 -9.55
CA TYR A 457 -2.93 -8.83 -10.79
C TYR A 457 -3.66 -9.30 -12.05
#